data_938b5d87afc9b4ea3ae36bc8c232d222
#
_entry.id   938b5d87afc9b4ea3ae36bc8c232d222
#
_cell.length_a   1.000
_cell.length_b   1.000
_cell.length_c   1.000
_cell.angle_alpha   90.00
_cell.angle_beta   90.00
_cell.angle_gamma   90.00
#
_symmetry.space_group_name_H-M   'P 1'
#
loop_
_entity.id
_entity.type
_entity.pdbx_description
1 polymer ?
#
loop_
_entity_poly.entity_id
_entity_poly.type
_entity_poly.pdbx_seq_one_letter_code
_entity_poly.pdbx_strand_id
1 'polypeptide(L)'
;LIDGGVYAAAQGPRLETAAEINRFDRDGATMVGMTGMPEAALARELEMRYAAICPVANHAAGRGDSLHEIKYEEMGDILHATMGRVRAIIQQVVTLYGN
;
A
#
# COMPACT_ATOMS: atom_id res chain seq x y z
N LEU A 1 7.36 -5.32 10.29
CA LEU A 1 7.34 -5.63 8.87
C LEU A 1 6.52 -6.90 8.63
N ILE A 2 5.56 -6.83 7.73
CA ILE A 2 4.77 -7.99 7.32
C ILE A 2 5.23 -8.37 5.92
N ASP A 3 5.53 -9.63 5.71
CA ASP A 3 5.95 -10.15 4.41
C ASP A 3 4.74 -10.62 3.61
N GLY A 4 4.52 -9.95 2.48
CA GLY A 4 3.45 -10.30 1.56
C GLY A 4 2.10 -9.66 1.86
N GLY A 5 1.14 -9.99 1.04
CA GLY A 5 -0.22 -9.50 1.08
C GLY A 5 -0.82 -9.36 -0.32
N VAL A 6 -2.07 -8.96 -0.38
CA VAL A 6 -2.78 -8.68 -1.63
C VAL A 6 -3.17 -7.22 -1.66
N TYR A 7 -2.62 -6.50 -2.62
CA TYR A 7 -2.87 -5.08 -2.81
C TYR A 7 -4.03 -4.88 -3.79
N ALA A 8 -5.11 -4.26 -3.32
CA ALA A 8 -6.18 -3.81 -4.19
C ALA A 8 -5.84 -2.41 -4.72
N ALA A 9 -5.65 -2.30 -6.03
CA ALA A 9 -5.42 -1.02 -6.68
C ALA A 9 -6.76 -0.34 -6.98
N ALA A 10 -7.03 0.75 -6.29
CA ALA A 10 -8.22 1.56 -6.51
C ALA A 10 -7.94 2.70 -7.49
N GLN A 11 -8.97 3.17 -8.17
CA GLN A 11 -8.84 4.20 -9.19
C GLN A 11 -8.40 5.56 -8.61
N GLY A 12 -8.93 5.96 -7.45
CA GLY A 12 -8.73 7.32 -6.98
C GLY A 12 -9.37 8.37 -7.91
N PRO A 13 -9.15 9.66 -7.68
CA PRO A 13 -8.36 10.22 -6.58
C PRO A 13 -9.06 10.24 -5.22
N ARG A 14 -10.37 9.98 -5.16
CA ARG A 14 -11.10 9.92 -3.90
C ARG A 14 -10.76 8.66 -3.11
N LEU A 15 -10.90 8.72 -1.79
CA LEU A 15 -10.84 7.54 -0.93
C LEU A 15 -12.03 6.61 -1.20
N GLU A 16 -11.83 5.34 -0.91
CA GLU A 16 -12.84 4.31 -1.07
C GLU A 16 -13.97 4.46 -0.06
N THR A 17 -15.17 4.03 -0.44
CA THR A 17 -16.28 3.90 0.49
C THR A 17 -16.11 2.63 1.35
N ALA A 18 -16.78 2.58 2.49
CA ALA A 18 -16.80 1.37 3.32
C ALA A 18 -17.35 0.14 2.55
N ALA A 19 -18.32 0.36 1.67
CA ALA A 19 -18.88 -0.70 0.83
C ALA A 19 -17.85 -1.25 -0.18
N GLU A 20 -17.05 -0.35 -0.78
CA GLU A 20 -15.94 -0.76 -1.66
C GLU A 20 -14.89 -1.54 -0.89
N ILE A 21 -14.55 -1.13 0.32
CA ILE A 21 -13.62 -1.86 1.18
C ILE A 21 -14.16 -3.24 1.53
N ASN A 22 -15.44 -3.37 1.83
CA ASN A 22 -16.06 -4.68 2.05
C ASN A 22 -15.93 -5.59 0.83
N ARG A 23 -16.07 -5.04 -0.37
CA ARG A 23 -15.87 -5.80 -1.61
C ARG A 23 -14.42 -6.26 -1.77
N PHE A 24 -13.46 -5.38 -1.59
CA PHE A 24 -12.04 -5.74 -1.66
C PHE A 24 -11.65 -6.80 -0.63
N ASP A 25 -12.19 -6.70 0.58
CA ASP A 25 -11.97 -7.71 1.63
C ASP A 25 -12.50 -9.09 1.21
N ARG A 26 -13.74 -9.14 0.68
CA ARG A 26 -14.30 -10.38 0.13
C ARG A 26 -13.48 -10.96 -1.04
N ASP A 27 -12.87 -10.09 -1.85
CA ASP A 27 -11.99 -10.50 -2.95
C ASP A 27 -10.61 -10.98 -2.47
N GLY A 28 -10.33 -10.89 -1.17
CA GLY A 28 -9.10 -11.37 -0.56
C GLY A 28 -7.99 -10.32 -0.42
N ALA A 29 -8.28 -9.04 -0.65
CA ALA A 29 -7.31 -7.98 -0.45
C ALA A 29 -6.99 -7.79 1.03
N THR A 30 -5.72 -7.53 1.33
CA THR A 30 -5.24 -7.23 2.68
C THR A 30 -4.86 -5.77 2.85
N MET A 31 -4.70 -5.05 1.77
CA MET A 31 -4.40 -3.62 1.74
C MET A 31 -5.00 -2.98 0.48
N VAL A 32 -5.15 -1.68 0.50
CA VAL A 32 -5.70 -0.90 -0.62
C VAL A 32 -4.88 0.37 -0.82
N GLY A 33 -4.76 0.79 -2.06
CA GLY A 33 -4.12 2.04 -2.43
C GLY A 33 -4.38 2.37 -3.89
N MET A 34 -3.81 3.47 -4.35
CA MET A 34 -4.10 4.05 -5.67
C MET A 34 -2.91 3.95 -6.63
N THR A 35 -1.93 3.11 -6.33
CA THR A 35 -0.68 3.00 -7.07
C THR A 35 -0.36 1.54 -7.40
N GLY A 36 0.80 1.31 -8.03
CA GLY A 36 1.25 -0.05 -8.35
C GLY A 36 0.71 -0.63 -9.65
N MET A 37 -0.30 -0.02 -10.23
CA MET A 37 -0.83 -0.38 -11.55
C MET A 37 -0.81 0.84 -12.48
N PRO A 38 -0.37 0.73 -13.73
CA PRO A 38 -0.06 -0.52 -14.46
C PRO A 38 1.36 -1.07 -14.24
N GLU A 39 2.17 -0.48 -13.38
CA GLU A 39 3.60 -0.83 -13.24
C GLU A 39 3.82 -2.32 -12.96
N ALA A 40 3.03 -2.91 -12.07
CA ALA A 40 3.14 -4.33 -11.74
C ALA A 40 2.83 -5.23 -12.96
N ALA A 41 1.80 -4.89 -13.72
CA ALA A 41 1.43 -5.63 -14.93
C ALA A 41 2.51 -5.53 -16.00
N LEU A 42 3.03 -4.33 -16.25
CA LEU A 42 4.10 -4.10 -17.23
C LEU A 42 5.39 -4.81 -16.83
N ALA A 43 5.74 -4.76 -15.55
CA ALA A 43 6.89 -5.49 -15.03
C ALA A 43 6.74 -7.01 -15.27
N ARG A 44 5.55 -7.55 -15.07
CA ARG A 44 5.27 -8.97 -15.33
C ARG A 44 5.39 -9.32 -16.80
N GLU A 45 4.87 -8.49 -17.71
CA GLU A 45 5.00 -8.68 -19.15
C GLU A 45 6.46 -8.71 -19.60
N LEU A 46 7.31 -7.90 -18.98
CA LEU A 46 8.73 -7.81 -19.26
C LEU A 46 9.59 -8.82 -18.47
N GLU A 47 8.94 -9.71 -17.74
CA GLU A 47 9.61 -10.71 -16.87
C GLU A 47 10.55 -10.09 -15.84
N MET A 48 10.27 -8.85 -15.44
CA MET A 48 11.03 -8.14 -14.41
C MET A 48 10.61 -8.60 -13.00
N ARG A 49 11.56 -8.62 -12.09
CA ARG A 49 11.26 -8.80 -10.67
C ARG A 49 10.67 -7.53 -10.11
N TYR A 50 9.50 -7.64 -9.52
CA TYR A 50 8.76 -6.51 -8.98
C TYR A 50 8.32 -6.81 -7.55
N ALA A 51 8.46 -5.83 -6.68
CA ALA A 51 7.91 -5.87 -5.33
C ALA A 51 7.49 -4.46 -4.91
N ALA A 52 6.54 -4.37 -4.00
CA ALA A 52 6.10 -3.11 -3.44
C ALA A 52 6.44 -3.03 -1.96
N ILE A 53 6.89 -1.88 -1.50
CA ILE A 53 7.02 -1.56 -0.08
C ILE A 53 5.88 -0.60 0.24
N CYS A 54 4.94 -1.05 1.06
CA CYS A 54 3.72 -0.31 1.36
C CYS A 54 3.74 0.22 2.79
N PRO A 55 4.08 1.49 3.03
CA PRO A 55 3.87 2.10 4.32
C PRO A 55 2.36 2.26 4.56
N VAL A 56 1.85 1.64 5.61
CA VAL A 56 0.43 1.71 5.96
C VAL A 56 0.20 2.94 6.83
N ALA A 57 -0.63 3.85 6.37
CA ALA A 57 -0.87 5.15 7.00
C ALA A 57 -2.14 5.17 7.87
N ASN A 58 -3.12 4.34 7.55
CA ASN A 58 -4.43 4.33 8.22
C ASN A 58 -5.15 3.01 7.97
N HIS A 59 -6.15 2.75 8.77
CA HIS A 59 -7.15 1.72 8.45
C HIS A 59 -8.02 2.18 7.28
N ALA A 60 -8.44 1.25 6.44
CA ALA A 60 -9.36 1.55 5.33
C ALA A 60 -10.74 2.00 5.84
N ALA A 61 -11.51 2.64 4.99
CA ALA A 61 -12.83 3.17 5.33
C ALA A 61 -13.72 2.10 5.99
N GLY A 62 -14.34 2.45 7.10
CA GLY A 62 -15.20 1.55 7.88
C GLY A 62 -14.44 0.52 8.73
N ARG A 63 -13.13 0.60 8.82
CA ARG A 63 -12.29 -0.31 9.61
C ARG A 63 -11.55 0.44 10.72
N GLY A 64 -11.37 -0.21 11.88
CA GLY A 64 -10.55 0.31 12.98
C GLY A 64 -10.79 1.77 13.29
N ASP A 65 -9.73 2.57 13.34
CA ASP A 65 -9.79 4.01 13.61
C ASP A 65 -10.45 4.82 12.50
N SER A 66 -10.67 4.24 11.33
CA SER A 66 -11.35 4.85 10.19
C SER A 66 -12.83 4.46 10.09
N LEU A 67 -13.44 4.04 11.20
CA LEU A 67 -14.85 3.61 11.23
C LEU A 67 -15.82 4.70 10.76
N HIS A 68 -15.56 5.96 11.13
CA HIS A 68 -16.41 7.10 10.78
C HIS A 68 -15.76 8.05 9.77
N GLU A 69 -14.48 8.35 9.94
CA GLU A 69 -13.74 9.23 9.02
C GLU A 69 -12.25 8.89 8.98
N ILE A 70 -11.58 9.31 7.92
CA ILE A 70 -10.13 9.20 7.76
C ILE A 70 -9.54 10.62 7.94
N LYS A 71 -8.60 10.75 8.88
CA LYS A 71 -7.93 12.02 9.19
C LYS A 71 -6.64 12.15 8.38
N TYR A 72 -6.67 13.02 7.38
CA TYR A 72 -5.53 13.21 6.46
C TYR A 72 -4.25 13.69 7.15
N GLU A 73 -4.38 14.55 8.17
CA GLU A 73 -3.22 15.05 8.92
C GLU A 73 -2.46 13.93 9.63
N GLU A 74 -3.19 13.02 10.27
CA GLU A 74 -2.61 11.86 10.94
C GLU A 74 -1.92 10.92 9.95
N MET A 75 -2.47 10.77 8.75
CA MET A 75 -1.84 10.00 7.66
C MET A 75 -0.47 10.57 7.30
N GLY A 76 -0.36 11.89 7.15
CA GLY A 76 0.90 12.55 6.81
C GLY A 76 1.97 12.33 7.86
N ASP A 77 1.63 12.42 9.14
CA ASP A 77 2.55 12.21 10.25
C ASP A 77 3.05 10.76 10.30
N ILE A 78 2.16 9.79 10.12
CA ILE A 78 2.52 8.37 10.08
C ILE A 78 3.44 8.07 8.90
N LEU A 79 3.14 8.61 7.72
CA LEU A 79 3.96 8.43 6.53
C LEU A 79 5.35 9.02 6.72
N HIS A 80 5.45 10.22 7.28
CA HIS A 80 6.75 10.85 7.57
C HIS A 80 7.60 9.98 8.50
N ALA A 81 7.01 9.50 9.59
CA ALA A 81 7.69 8.63 10.54
C ALA A 81 8.13 7.27 9.92
N THR A 82 7.33 6.73 9.00
CA THR A 82 7.57 5.43 8.38
C THR A 82 8.60 5.49 7.25
N MET A 83 8.75 6.64 6.58
CA MET A 83 9.67 6.78 5.44
C MET A 83 11.13 6.51 5.79
N GLY A 84 11.55 6.78 7.02
CA GLY A 84 12.88 6.40 7.49
C GLY A 84 13.13 4.88 7.42
N ARG A 85 12.13 4.09 7.79
CA ARG A 85 12.19 2.62 7.69
C ARG A 85 12.19 2.15 6.25
N VAL A 86 11.39 2.77 5.38
CA VAL A 86 11.35 2.46 3.95
C VAL A 86 12.73 2.69 3.32
N ARG A 87 13.36 3.82 3.59
CA ARG A 87 14.72 4.11 3.11
C ARG A 87 15.73 3.07 3.59
N ALA A 88 15.66 2.67 4.85
CA ALA A 88 16.55 1.64 5.40
C ALA A 88 16.36 0.29 4.69
N ILE A 89 15.12 -0.10 4.41
CA ILE A 89 14.82 -1.33 3.66
C ILE A 89 15.40 -1.25 2.25
N ILE A 90 15.17 -0.15 1.53
CA ILE A 90 15.69 0.05 0.17
C ILE A 90 17.21 -0.02 0.17
N GLN A 91 17.87 0.62 1.13
CA GLN A 91 19.31 0.58 1.25
C GLN A 91 19.84 -0.85 1.45
N GLN A 92 19.16 -1.64 2.28
CA GLN A 92 19.51 -3.06 2.48
C GLN A 92 19.33 -3.88 1.20
N VAL A 93 18.22 -3.69 0.51
CA VAL A 93 17.96 -4.40 -0.76
C VAL A 93 19.03 -4.07 -1.80
N VAL A 94 19.38 -2.79 -1.96
CA VAL A 94 20.44 -2.37 -2.89
C VAL A 94 21.79 -2.95 -2.49
N THR A 95 22.10 -2.99 -1.21
CA THR A 95 23.37 -3.56 -0.71
C THR A 95 23.46 -5.07 -0.98
N LEU A 96 22.35 -5.80 -0.82
CA LEU A 96 22.31 -7.25 -0.96
C LEU A 96 22.20 -7.73 -2.42
N TYR A 97 21.52 -6.99 -3.27
CA TYR A 97 21.11 -7.44 -4.60
C TYR A 97 21.45 -6.47 -5.74
N GLY A 98 21.90 -5.27 -5.43
CA GLY A 98 22.21 -4.25 -6.43
C GLY A 98 23.65 -4.36 -6.94
N ASN A 99 23.82 -5.04 -8.04
CA ASN A 99 25.10 -5.07 -8.75
C ASN A 99 24.97 -4.41 -10.11
#